data_54ae1ba5d2fa8cbf734fc25ebca2d59b
#
_entry.id   54ae1ba5d2fa8cbf734fc25ebca2d59b
#
_cell.length_a   1.000
_cell.length_b   1.000
_cell.length_c   1.000
_cell.angle_alpha   90.00
_cell.angle_beta   90.00
_cell.angle_gamma   90.00
#
_symmetry.space_group_name_H-M   'P 1'
#
loop_
_entity.id
_entity.type
_entity.pdbx_description
1 polymer ?
#
loop_
_entity_poly.entity_id
_entity_poly.type
_entity_poly.pdbx_seq_one_letter_code
_entity_poly.pdbx_strand_id
1 'polypeptide(L)'
;GLTHAEDGFPTQDPAIVAPMMDRILGKLERHRELVDCFEVTDCEDAEILVVAYGITARAAHRAVRRAREQGLRVGLFRPVTLWPFPEQALRAAATSAKTVLVPEMNAGQLCWEIERVCAGTPVTRLNRVDGEVITPQQIEQKIMESTAHE
;
A
#
# COMPACT_ATOMS: atom_id res chain seq x y z
N GLY A 1 5.44 -32.09 14.66
CA GLY A 1 6.43 -31.67 13.65
C GLY A 1 5.91 -30.48 12.85
N LEU A 2 6.81 -29.66 12.37
CA LEU A 2 6.45 -28.47 11.55
C LEU A 2 6.21 -28.83 10.07
N THR A 3 6.77 -29.96 9.62
CA THR A 3 6.69 -30.45 8.25
C THR A 3 6.11 -31.86 8.21
N HIS A 4 5.41 -32.21 7.16
CA HIS A 4 4.78 -33.53 6.97
C HIS A 4 4.84 -33.96 5.50
N ALA A 5 4.78 -35.25 5.26
CA ALA A 5 4.62 -35.86 3.95
C ALA A 5 3.16 -35.76 3.47
N GLU A 6 2.85 -36.19 2.25
CA GLU A 6 1.50 -36.14 1.67
C GLU A 6 0.50 -37.02 2.46
N ASP A 7 0.95 -38.04 3.14
CA ASP A 7 0.15 -38.88 4.02
C ASP A 7 -0.17 -38.23 5.39
N GLY A 8 0.37 -37.02 5.63
CA GLY A 8 0.13 -36.24 6.85
C GLY A 8 1.07 -36.61 8.03
N PHE A 9 1.93 -37.59 7.88
CA PHE A 9 2.90 -37.93 8.94
C PHE A 9 4.09 -36.96 8.97
N PRO A 10 4.59 -36.63 10.19
CA PRO A 10 5.75 -35.76 10.32
C PRO A 10 6.97 -36.32 9.58
N THR A 11 7.68 -35.45 8.88
CA THR A 11 8.93 -35.79 8.20
C THR A 11 9.95 -34.67 8.33
N GLN A 12 11.23 -35.06 8.32
CA GLN A 12 12.40 -34.18 8.22
C GLN A 12 13.25 -34.51 7.00
N ASP A 13 12.75 -35.38 6.12
CA ASP A 13 13.47 -35.76 4.89
C ASP A 13 13.54 -34.55 3.94
N PRO A 14 14.74 -34.03 3.62
CA PRO A 14 14.88 -32.87 2.73
C PRO A 14 14.29 -33.09 1.34
N ALA A 15 14.28 -34.34 0.84
CA ALA A 15 13.71 -34.66 -0.47
C ALA A 15 12.18 -34.48 -0.52
N ILE A 16 11.51 -34.55 0.63
CA ILE A 16 10.07 -34.33 0.79
C ILE A 16 9.81 -32.87 1.17
N VAL A 17 10.61 -32.32 2.09
CA VAL A 17 10.41 -31.00 2.65
C VAL A 17 10.70 -29.89 1.62
N ALA A 18 11.78 -30.01 0.84
CA ALA A 18 12.14 -28.96 -0.12
C ALA A 18 11.04 -28.69 -1.17
N PRO A 19 10.50 -29.69 -1.89
CA PRO A 19 9.39 -29.45 -2.83
C PRO A 19 8.13 -28.91 -2.16
N MET A 20 7.84 -29.31 -0.93
CA MET A 20 6.72 -28.78 -0.15
C MET A 20 6.91 -27.28 0.13
N MET A 21 8.10 -26.87 0.56
CA MET A 21 8.41 -25.47 0.83
C MET A 21 8.38 -24.63 -0.45
N ASP A 22 8.93 -25.12 -1.56
CA ASP A 22 8.88 -24.43 -2.86
C ASP A 22 7.44 -24.23 -3.33
N ARG A 23 6.57 -25.19 -3.12
CA ARG A 23 5.14 -25.07 -3.42
C ARG A 23 4.47 -24.01 -2.56
N ILE A 24 4.74 -24.00 -1.25
CA ILE A 24 4.14 -23.05 -0.30
C ILE A 24 4.63 -21.63 -0.60
N LEU A 25 5.92 -21.41 -0.71
CA LEU A 25 6.54 -20.11 -0.95
C LEU A 25 6.16 -19.55 -2.33
N GLY A 26 6.19 -20.40 -3.36
CA GLY A 26 5.84 -20.01 -4.73
C GLY A 26 4.35 -19.90 -4.99
N LYS A 27 3.46 -20.25 -4.07
CA LYS A 27 2.01 -20.27 -4.29
C LYS A 27 1.46 -18.86 -4.58
N LEU A 28 1.83 -17.88 -3.80
CA LEU A 28 1.36 -16.51 -3.96
C LEU A 28 1.97 -15.87 -5.21
N GLU A 29 3.25 -16.10 -5.47
CA GLU A 29 3.92 -15.54 -6.65
C GLU A 29 3.34 -16.07 -7.97
N ARG A 30 2.97 -17.35 -8.02
CA ARG A 30 2.34 -17.93 -9.21
C ARG A 30 0.89 -17.47 -9.46
N HIS A 31 0.28 -16.81 -8.47
CA HIS A 31 -1.12 -16.39 -8.52
C HIS A 31 -1.30 -14.92 -8.15
N ARG A 32 -0.26 -14.09 -8.43
CA ARG A 32 -0.29 -12.64 -8.12
C ARG A 32 -1.52 -11.95 -8.70
N GLU A 33 -1.92 -12.32 -9.92
CA GLU A 33 -3.10 -11.78 -10.59
C GLU A 33 -4.42 -12.01 -9.84
N LEU A 34 -4.48 -13.03 -8.97
CA LEU A 34 -5.66 -13.35 -8.15
C LEU A 34 -5.61 -12.67 -6.78
N VAL A 35 -4.43 -12.35 -6.28
CA VAL A 35 -4.26 -11.81 -4.91
C VAL A 35 -3.94 -10.33 -4.87
N ASP A 36 -3.37 -9.75 -5.93
CA ASP A 36 -3.06 -8.32 -6.01
C ASP A 36 -4.32 -7.51 -6.27
N CYS A 37 -5.09 -7.23 -5.22
CA CYS A 37 -6.29 -6.40 -5.29
C CYS A 37 -5.98 -4.97 -4.85
N PHE A 38 -6.28 -3.99 -5.72
CA PHE A 38 -6.08 -2.57 -5.46
C PHE A 38 -7.05 -1.72 -6.29
N GLU A 39 -7.20 -0.46 -5.92
CA GLU A 39 -7.95 0.55 -6.67
C GLU A 39 -7.04 1.76 -6.91
N VAL A 40 -7.15 2.38 -8.08
CA VAL A 40 -6.46 3.62 -8.42
C VAL A 40 -7.47 4.68 -8.85
N THR A 41 -7.20 5.93 -8.47
CA THR A 41 -8.02 7.07 -8.85
C THR A 41 -7.11 8.23 -9.18
N ASP A 42 -7.22 8.77 -10.39
CA ASP A 42 -6.50 9.96 -10.86
C ASP A 42 -4.97 9.90 -10.67
N CYS A 43 -4.33 8.74 -10.94
CA CYS A 43 -2.91 8.54 -10.72
C CYS A 43 -2.03 8.91 -11.91
N GLU A 44 -2.56 9.01 -13.13
CA GLU A 44 -1.78 9.17 -14.36
C GLU A 44 -0.97 10.49 -14.40
N ASP A 45 -1.51 11.56 -13.82
CA ASP A 45 -0.88 12.88 -13.78
C ASP A 45 -0.57 13.37 -12.35
N ALA A 46 -0.69 12.47 -11.37
CA ALA A 46 -0.58 12.83 -9.96
C ALA A 46 0.84 13.25 -9.59
N GLU A 47 1.01 14.45 -9.07
CA GLU A 47 2.25 14.93 -8.44
C GLU A 47 2.32 14.54 -6.96
N ILE A 48 1.15 14.38 -6.32
CA ILE A 48 1.02 13.86 -4.96
C ILE A 48 0.20 12.58 -5.04
N LEU A 49 0.77 11.47 -4.60
CA LEU A 49 0.05 10.21 -4.48
C LEU A 49 -0.33 9.94 -3.04
N VAL A 50 -1.61 9.85 -2.76
CA VAL A 50 -2.10 9.39 -1.44
C VAL A 50 -2.22 7.88 -1.46
N VAL A 51 -1.63 7.19 -0.49
CA VAL A 51 -1.75 5.73 -0.33
C VAL A 51 -2.48 5.44 0.96
N ALA A 52 -3.69 4.89 0.87
CA ALA A 52 -4.53 4.66 2.03
C ALA A 52 -5.38 3.39 1.90
N TYR A 53 -5.68 2.73 3.01
CA TYR A 53 -6.49 1.51 3.06
C TYR A 53 -7.58 1.59 4.14
N GLY A 54 -8.47 0.62 4.14
CA GLY A 54 -9.55 0.50 5.13
C GLY A 54 -10.43 1.75 5.22
N ILE A 55 -10.76 2.14 6.43
CA ILE A 55 -11.60 3.33 6.70
C ILE A 55 -10.92 4.63 6.26
N THR A 56 -9.60 4.70 6.40
CA THR A 56 -8.81 5.88 6.02
C THR A 56 -8.87 6.13 4.51
N ALA A 57 -8.97 5.09 3.67
CA ALA A 57 -9.12 5.24 2.23
C ALA A 57 -10.42 5.98 1.85
N ARG A 58 -11.49 5.84 2.64
CA ARG A 58 -12.75 6.59 2.41
C ARG A 58 -12.56 8.09 2.65
N ALA A 59 -11.82 8.44 3.70
CA ALA A 59 -11.46 9.83 3.98
C ALA A 59 -10.52 10.39 2.91
N ALA A 60 -9.52 9.60 2.50
CA ALA A 60 -8.57 9.93 1.45
C ALA A 60 -9.26 10.18 0.10
N HIS A 61 -10.21 9.34 -0.30
CA HIS A 61 -10.96 9.52 -1.54
C HIS A 61 -11.68 10.88 -1.57
N ARG A 62 -12.29 11.30 -0.45
CA ARG A 62 -12.93 12.62 -0.36
C ARG A 62 -11.92 13.76 -0.42
N ALA A 63 -10.79 13.62 0.26
CA ALA A 63 -9.72 14.62 0.27
C ALA A 63 -9.11 14.81 -1.12
N VAL A 64 -8.78 13.72 -1.82
CA VAL A 64 -8.24 13.74 -3.19
C VAL A 64 -9.20 14.42 -4.15
N ARG A 65 -10.50 14.06 -4.12
CA ARG A 65 -11.50 14.70 -4.97
C ARG A 65 -11.55 16.22 -4.75
N ARG A 66 -11.56 16.70 -3.49
CA ARG A 66 -11.58 18.13 -3.18
C ARG A 66 -10.29 18.84 -3.59
N ALA A 67 -9.14 18.19 -3.41
CA ALA A 67 -7.88 18.74 -3.89
C ALA A 67 -7.87 18.89 -5.42
N ARG A 68 -8.42 17.93 -6.14
CA ARG A 68 -8.62 17.99 -7.59
C ARG A 68 -9.57 19.12 -8.02
N GLU A 69 -10.67 19.32 -7.30
CA GLU A 69 -11.60 20.44 -7.52
C GLU A 69 -10.91 21.81 -7.36
N GLN A 70 -9.82 21.88 -6.60
CA GLN A 70 -8.96 23.07 -6.43
C GLN A 70 -7.81 23.14 -7.44
N GLY A 71 -7.73 22.23 -8.40
CA GLY A 71 -6.72 22.21 -9.47
C GLY A 71 -5.41 21.51 -9.09
N LEU A 72 -5.33 20.84 -7.93
CA LEU A 72 -4.13 20.09 -7.53
C LEU A 72 -4.09 18.71 -8.21
N ARG A 73 -2.93 18.28 -8.65
CA ARG A 73 -2.70 16.96 -9.26
C ARG A 73 -2.43 15.92 -8.18
N VAL A 74 -3.49 15.38 -7.61
CA VAL A 74 -3.44 14.40 -6.52
C VAL A 74 -4.12 13.12 -6.96
N GLY A 75 -3.46 11.98 -6.77
CA GLY A 75 -4.02 10.65 -7.02
C GLY A 75 -4.21 9.85 -5.73
N LEU A 76 -4.99 8.78 -5.82
CA LEU A 76 -5.20 7.83 -4.73
C LEU A 76 -4.86 6.42 -5.19
N PHE A 77 -3.98 5.76 -4.48
CA PHE A 77 -3.76 4.32 -4.54
C PHE A 77 -4.34 3.67 -3.28
N ARG A 78 -5.30 2.76 -3.46
CA ARG A 78 -5.92 2.01 -2.37
C ARG A 78 -5.52 0.54 -2.47
N PRO A 79 -4.55 0.04 -1.68
CA PRO A 79 -4.34 -1.39 -1.57
C PRO A 79 -5.56 -2.02 -0.86
N VAL A 80 -6.13 -3.05 -1.45
CA VAL A 80 -7.15 -3.91 -0.85
C VAL A 80 -6.47 -5.11 -0.21
N THR A 81 -5.53 -5.73 -0.94
CA THR A 81 -4.61 -6.73 -0.39
C THR A 81 -3.39 -6.02 0.20
N LEU A 82 -3.13 -6.25 1.49
CA LEU A 82 -1.95 -5.70 2.17
C LEU A 82 -0.78 -6.68 2.21
N TRP A 83 -1.06 -7.98 2.06
CA TRP A 83 -0.04 -9.02 1.98
C TRP A 83 -0.51 -10.19 1.12
N PRO A 84 0.28 -10.59 0.10
CA PRO A 84 1.47 -9.87 -0.40
C PRO A 84 1.08 -8.50 -0.96
N PHE A 85 1.97 -7.52 -0.81
CA PHE A 85 1.68 -6.14 -1.22
C PHE A 85 1.71 -6.01 -2.77
N PRO A 86 0.79 -5.26 -3.40
CA PRO A 86 0.74 -5.04 -4.86
C PRO A 86 1.78 -4.02 -5.33
N GLU A 87 3.08 -4.38 -5.23
CA GLU A 87 4.21 -3.49 -5.45
C GLU A 87 4.26 -2.91 -6.87
N GLN A 88 4.05 -3.75 -7.89
CA GLN A 88 4.13 -3.32 -9.29
C GLN A 88 3.05 -2.27 -9.60
N ALA A 89 1.85 -2.47 -9.06
CA ALA A 89 0.75 -1.53 -9.23
C ALA A 89 1.04 -0.20 -8.52
N LEU A 90 1.60 -0.23 -7.30
CA LEU A 90 2.00 1.00 -6.61
C LEU A 90 3.11 1.73 -7.35
N ARG A 91 4.14 1.03 -7.85
CA ARG A 91 5.22 1.65 -8.65
C ARG A 91 4.65 2.34 -9.89
N ALA A 92 3.72 1.69 -10.59
CA ALA A 92 3.06 2.27 -11.74
C ALA A 92 2.25 3.53 -11.38
N ALA A 93 1.48 3.48 -10.29
CA ALA A 93 0.70 4.62 -9.81
C ALA A 93 1.55 5.80 -9.32
N ALA A 94 2.77 5.52 -8.82
CA ALA A 94 3.69 6.52 -8.30
C ALA A 94 4.64 7.13 -9.36
N THR A 95 4.52 6.73 -10.64
CA THR A 95 5.49 7.11 -11.69
C THR A 95 5.64 8.62 -11.84
N SER A 96 4.56 9.39 -11.76
CA SER A 96 4.56 10.85 -11.89
C SER A 96 4.65 11.58 -10.55
N ALA A 97 4.58 10.84 -9.43
CA ALA A 97 4.49 11.43 -8.12
C ALA A 97 5.83 12.02 -7.66
N LYS A 98 5.81 13.27 -7.23
CA LYS A 98 6.94 13.95 -6.58
C LYS A 98 7.00 13.63 -5.09
N THR A 99 5.85 13.29 -4.48
CA THR A 99 5.73 12.88 -3.08
C THR A 99 4.60 11.88 -2.89
N VAL A 100 4.74 11.03 -1.89
CA VAL A 100 3.69 10.08 -1.47
C VAL A 100 3.23 10.44 -0.06
N LEU A 101 1.93 10.58 0.15
CA LEU A 101 1.31 10.82 1.46
C LEU A 101 0.64 9.53 1.95
N VAL A 102 1.00 9.08 3.15
CA VAL A 102 0.46 7.86 3.75
C VAL A 102 -0.27 8.18 5.05
N PRO A 103 -1.61 8.34 5.01
CA PRO A 103 -2.42 8.46 6.21
C PRO A 103 -2.73 7.08 6.80
N GLU A 104 -2.35 6.86 8.08
CA GLU A 104 -2.57 5.59 8.78
C GLU A 104 -3.03 5.79 10.21
N MET A 105 -4.01 4.97 10.65
CA MET A 105 -4.47 4.90 12.04
C MET A 105 -3.61 3.93 12.86
N ASN A 106 -2.30 4.06 12.75
CA ASN A 106 -1.28 3.29 13.44
C ASN A 106 0.06 4.05 13.45
N ALA A 107 1.13 3.44 13.93
CA ALA A 107 2.45 4.06 14.03
C ALA A 107 3.25 4.09 12.71
N GLY A 108 2.64 3.75 11.56
CA GLY A 108 3.29 3.81 10.24
C GLY A 108 3.76 2.45 9.71
N GLN A 109 3.01 1.38 9.98
CA GLN A 109 3.39 0.04 9.54
C GLN A 109 3.38 -0.10 8.01
N LEU A 110 2.34 0.40 7.31
CA LEU A 110 2.30 0.36 5.86
C LEU A 110 3.30 1.35 5.25
N CYS A 111 3.58 2.44 5.92
CA CYS A 111 4.48 3.46 5.44
C CYS A 111 5.88 2.89 5.11
N TRP A 112 6.39 1.97 5.91
CA TRP A 112 7.69 1.32 5.63
C TRP A 112 7.67 0.50 4.34
N GLU A 113 6.56 -0.15 4.06
CA GLU A 113 6.38 -0.87 2.81
C GLU A 113 6.32 0.09 1.61
N ILE A 114 5.61 1.21 1.77
CA ILE A 114 5.54 2.25 0.74
C ILE A 114 6.92 2.88 0.50
N GLU A 115 7.69 3.20 1.54
CA GLU A 115 9.05 3.72 1.43
C GLU A 115 9.97 2.75 0.67
N ARG A 116 9.84 1.44 0.93
CA ARG A 116 10.59 0.40 0.23
C ARG A 116 10.22 0.34 -1.25
N VAL A 117 8.92 0.38 -1.57
CA VAL A 117 8.42 0.24 -2.94
C VAL A 117 8.66 1.51 -3.75
N CYS A 118 8.46 2.68 -3.16
CA CYS A 118 8.63 3.99 -3.80
C CYS A 118 10.03 4.58 -3.54
N ALA A 119 11.06 3.74 -3.47
CA ALA A 119 12.43 4.18 -3.18
C ALA A 119 12.85 5.31 -4.14
N GLY A 120 13.26 6.45 -3.58
CA GLY A 120 13.62 7.66 -4.32
C GLY A 120 12.53 8.73 -4.39
N THR A 121 11.28 8.42 -4.04
CA THR A 121 10.21 9.40 -3.89
C THR A 121 10.00 9.71 -2.41
N PRO A 122 10.02 10.98 -1.98
CA PRO A 122 9.76 11.35 -0.59
C PRO A 122 8.41 10.82 -0.09
N VAL A 123 8.39 10.23 1.10
CA VAL A 123 7.17 9.72 1.74
C VAL A 123 6.85 10.54 2.97
N THR A 124 5.67 11.14 3.00
CA THR A 124 5.14 11.92 4.12
C THR A 124 4.12 11.08 4.89
N ARG A 125 4.22 11.07 6.20
CA ARG A 125 3.35 10.30 7.09
C ARG A 125 2.29 11.19 7.73
N LEU A 126 1.07 10.66 7.83
CA LEU A 126 0.01 11.22 8.66
C LEU A 126 -0.52 10.11 9.57
N ASN A 127 0.11 9.94 10.72
CA ASN A 127 -0.19 8.85 11.65
C ASN A 127 -1.09 9.30 12.79
N ARG A 128 -1.98 8.42 13.23
CA ARG A 128 -2.83 8.62 14.39
C ARG A 128 -2.98 7.31 15.18
N VAL A 129 -2.75 7.37 16.49
CA VAL A 129 -2.75 6.16 17.37
C VAL A 129 -3.62 6.34 18.62
N ASP A 130 -4.50 7.34 18.62
CA ASP A 130 -5.37 7.71 19.76
C ASP A 130 -6.78 7.11 19.68
N GLY A 131 -7.03 6.25 18.66
CA GLY A 131 -8.34 5.61 18.44
C GLY A 131 -9.33 6.45 17.63
N GLU A 132 -9.02 7.70 17.33
CA GLU A 132 -9.84 8.57 16.51
C GLU A 132 -9.56 8.39 15.01
N VAL A 133 -10.56 8.59 14.16
CA VAL A 133 -10.41 8.49 12.71
C VAL A 133 -9.64 9.69 12.14
N ILE A 134 -8.83 9.45 11.12
CA ILE A 134 -8.25 10.51 10.30
C ILE A 134 -9.35 11.07 9.40
N THR A 135 -9.59 12.38 9.49
CA THR A 135 -10.64 13.06 8.74
C THR A 135 -10.17 13.47 7.34
N PRO A 136 -11.09 13.66 6.37
CA PRO A 136 -10.73 14.22 5.07
C PRO A 136 -10.01 15.56 5.17
N GLN A 137 -10.41 16.44 6.09
CA GLN A 137 -9.80 17.75 6.30
C GLN A 137 -8.34 17.66 6.72
N GLN A 138 -7.99 16.70 7.58
CA GLN A 138 -6.60 16.48 7.98
C GLN A 138 -5.73 16.01 6.80
N ILE A 139 -6.29 15.16 5.93
CA ILE A 139 -5.60 14.72 4.72
C ILE A 139 -5.46 15.87 3.72
N GLU A 140 -6.51 16.66 3.51
CA GLU A 140 -6.50 17.86 2.65
C GLU A 140 -5.42 18.85 3.11
N GLN A 141 -5.37 19.15 4.42
CA GLN A 141 -4.35 20.03 4.98
C GLN A 141 -2.94 19.48 4.70
N LYS A 142 -2.73 18.18 4.86
CA LYS A 142 -1.42 17.56 4.63
C LYS A 142 -1.02 17.57 3.14
N ILE A 143 -1.98 17.44 2.23
CA ILE A 143 -1.77 17.61 0.79
C ILE A 143 -1.31 19.05 0.50
N MET A 144 -1.99 20.07 1.07
CA MET A 144 -1.61 21.48 0.87
C MET A 144 -0.21 21.80 1.42
N GLU A 145 0.15 21.25 2.59
CA GLU A 145 1.50 21.40 3.15
C GLU A 145 2.57 20.82 2.21
N SER A 146 2.26 19.71 1.52
CA SER A 146 3.19 19.06 0.58
C SER A 146 3.41 19.89 -0.69
N THR A 147 2.48 20.77 -1.09
CA THR A 147 2.64 21.67 -2.24
C THR A 147 3.45 22.93 -1.90
N ALA A 148 3.55 23.32 -0.63
CA ALA A 148 4.20 24.55 -0.20
C ALA A 148 5.74 24.43 -0.06
N HIS A 149 6.30 23.24 -0.23
CA HIS A 149 7.74 22.95 -0.08
C HIS A 149 8.47 22.84 -1.45
N GLU A 150 7.82 23.23 -2.56
CA GLU A 150 8.42 23.47 -3.87
C GLU A 150 8.83 24.95 -4.03
#